data_5621d869e13886e79dd02a31ce5da2b2
#
_entry.id   5621d869e13886e79dd02a31ce5da2b2
#
_cell.length_a   1.000
_cell.length_b   1.000
_cell.length_c   1.000
_cell.angle_alpha   90.00
_cell.angle_beta   90.00
_cell.angle_gamma   90.00
#
_symmetry.space_group_name_H-M   'P 1'
#
loop_
_entity.id
_entity.type
_entity.pdbx_description
1 polymer ?
#
loop_
_entity_poly.entity_id
_entity_poly.type
_entity_poly.pdbx_seq_one_letter_code
_entity_poly.pdbx_strand_id
1 'polypeptide(L)'
;MKNIIAIILLSLLFLSSGHSQRIKFATVAPEGSTYLKVLREYADEVTKLTDGKVKFKIYPSQIQGDEKDVLRKIRLGQLHSAGFTGVGLGEILPEVRIMELPMLYRSYEEVDHVASLLYDEFAQKFEEKGFVILGWADVGFAYVYAQKPITSLAELRGTKMWMWEGDPLAEATFKALDVSAIPLSLTDVLTSLQTNLIESVYVPPLPCVSLQWHTRVKTITNLPLANVMGAVLISKKQFDKLSPDHQTILLEKGREYMGKLVQNGRVDNEKSLQLMVDSGMKMVDVPEADIAAFQAAATNAHKDLVDRLYPQELLDRVNTALEEYRNQKAEN
;
A
#
# COMPACT_ATOMS: atom_id res chain seq x y z
N MET A 1 45.71 -20.82 -42.63
CA MET A 1 44.23 -20.83 -42.76
C MET A 1 43.50 -21.54 -41.62
N LYS A 2 43.99 -22.67 -41.08
CA LYS A 2 43.34 -23.39 -39.94
C LYS A 2 43.29 -22.57 -38.61
N ASN A 3 44.27 -21.73 -38.31
CA ASN A 3 44.32 -20.94 -37.08
C ASN A 3 43.44 -19.67 -37.09
N ILE A 4 43.10 -19.15 -38.29
CA ILE A 4 42.22 -17.99 -38.43
C ILE A 4 40.75 -18.40 -38.23
N ILE A 5 40.37 -19.60 -38.64
CA ILE A 5 39.02 -20.14 -38.46
C ILE A 5 38.73 -20.43 -36.98
N ALA A 6 39.74 -20.86 -36.21
CA ALA A 6 39.59 -21.12 -34.76
C ALA A 6 39.36 -19.82 -33.95
N ILE A 7 39.99 -18.71 -34.36
CA ILE A 7 39.79 -17.40 -33.71
C ILE A 7 38.41 -16.80 -33.99
N ILE A 8 37.88 -16.99 -35.22
CA ILE A 8 36.52 -16.54 -35.58
C ILE A 8 35.45 -17.39 -34.89
N LEU A 9 35.65 -18.67 -34.66
CA LEU A 9 34.75 -19.53 -33.92
C LEU A 9 34.74 -19.21 -32.42
N LEU A 10 35.84 -18.76 -31.85
CA LEU A 10 35.94 -18.41 -30.43
C LEU A 10 35.32 -17.03 -30.11
N SER A 11 35.32 -16.11 -31.10
CA SER A 11 34.65 -14.79 -30.96
C SER A 11 33.12 -14.85 -31.09
N LEU A 12 32.58 -15.90 -31.70
CA LEU A 12 31.13 -16.12 -31.84
C LEU A 12 30.49 -16.74 -30.58
N LEU A 13 31.29 -17.27 -29.67
CA LEU A 13 30.81 -17.84 -28.39
C LEU A 13 30.54 -16.79 -27.27
N PHE A 14 30.96 -15.54 -27.47
CA PHE A 14 30.70 -14.42 -26.56
C PHE A 14 29.49 -13.55 -26.94
N LEU A 15 28.74 -13.87 -27.97
CA LEU A 15 27.41 -13.36 -28.16
C LEU A 15 26.46 -14.08 -27.18
N SER A 16 26.66 -13.84 -25.90
CA SER A 16 25.66 -14.09 -24.88
C SER A 16 24.38 -13.39 -25.34
N SER A 17 23.47 -14.16 -25.91
CA SER A 17 22.11 -13.71 -26.19
C SER A 17 21.50 -13.29 -24.86
N GLY A 18 21.72 -12.06 -24.48
CA GLY A 18 21.14 -11.46 -23.31
C GLY A 18 19.62 -11.46 -23.44
N HIS A 19 18.97 -12.56 -23.08
CA HIS A 19 17.51 -12.64 -23.06
C HIS A 19 17.00 -11.53 -22.15
N SER A 20 16.31 -10.55 -22.75
CA SER A 20 15.66 -9.49 -22.01
C SER A 20 14.70 -10.09 -20.99
N GLN A 21 14.94 -9.84 -19.73
CA GLN A 21 14.06 -10.24 -18.61
C GLN A 21 12.86 -9.30 -18.58
N ARG A 22 11.67 -9.83 -18.80
CA ARG A 22 10.44 -9.05 -18.72
C ARG A 22 9.74 -9.28 -17.40
N ILE A 23 9.74 -8.27 -16.52
CA ILE A 23 9.03 -8.28 -15.25
C ILE A 23 7.58 -7.90 -15.52
N LYS A 24 6.65 -8.82 -15.24
CA LYS A 24 5.21 -8.58 -15.30
C LYS A 24 4.77 -8.02 -13.95
N PHE A 25 4.37 -6.76 -13.94
CA PHE A 25 4.01 -5.99 -12.75
C PHE A 25 2.51 -5.69 -12.74
N ALA A 26 1.81 -5.93 -11.63
CA ALA A 26 0.41 -5.57 -11.45
C ALA A 26 0.22 -4.52 -10.35
N THR A 27 -0.81 -3.71 -10.46
CA THR A 27 -1.20 -2.75 -9.43
C THR A 27 -2.69 -2.42 -9.51
N VAL A 28 -3.29 -2.14 -8.36
CA VAL A 28 -4.65 -1.61 -8.27
C VAL A 28 -4.72 -0.13 -8.65
N ALA A 29 -3.59 0.57 -8.71
CA ALA A 29 -3.51 1.98 -9.05
C ALA A 29 -4.10 2.26 -10.45
N PRO A 30 -5.04 3.21 -10.57
CA PRO A 30 -5.66 3.56 -11.84
C PRO A 30 -4.69 4.16 -12.86
N GLU A 31 -5.02 4.00 -14.15
CA GLU A 31 -4.30 4.68 -15.23
C GLU A 31 -4.33 6.20 -15.01
N GLY A 32 -3.19 6.86 -15.24
CA GLY A 32 -3.05 8.31 -15.06
C GLY A 32 -2.82 8.77 -13.61
N SER A 33 -2.93 7.90 -12.60
CA SER A 33 -2.63 8.24 -11.21
C SER A 33 -1.14 8.55 -11.00
N THR A 34 -0.84 9.33 -9.98
CA THR A 34 0.53 9.65 -9.56
C THR A 34 1.34 8.39 -9.27
N TYR A 35 0.73 7.40 -8.62
CA TYR A 35 1.37 6.11 -8.36
C TYR A 35 1.83 5.44 -9.64
N LEU A 36 0.95 5.37 -10.65
CA LEU A 36 1.29 4.70 -11.91
C LEU A 36 2.34 5.49 -12.72
N LYS A 37 2.30 6.83 -12.68
CA LYS A 37 3.32 7.67 -13.35
C LYS A 37 4.71 7.39 -12.79
N VAL A 38 4.86 7.41 -11.46
CA VAL A 38 6.15 7.16 -10.80
C VAL A 38 6.62 5.72 -11.02
N LEU A 39 5.71 4.74 -11.00
CA LEU A 39 6.05 3.34 -11.31
C LEU A 39 6.55 3.18 -12.76
N ARG A 40 6.01 3.94 -13.72
CA ARG A 40 6.51 3.94 -15.11
C ARG A 40 7.87 4.60 -15.21
N GLU A 41 8.09 5.73 -14.54
CA GLU A 41 9.40 6.38 -14.48
C GLU A 41 10.46 5.42 -13.89
N TYR A 42 10.13 4.70 -12.82
CA TYR A 42 10.99 3.64 -12.27
C TYR A 42 11.31 2.55 -13.30
N ALA A 43 10.28 2.05 -13.98
CA ALA A 43 10.43 1.00 -14.99
C ALA A 43 11.30 1.45 -16.17
N ASP A 44 11.14 2.69 -16.61
CA ASP A 44 11.90 3.29 -17.71
C ASP A 44 13.36 3.51 -17.30
N GLU A 45 13.63 4.00 -16.10
CA GLU A 45 14.99 4.20 -15.60
C GLU A 45 15.73 2.87 -15.41
N VAL A 46 15.08 1.85 -14.83
CA VAL A 46 15.66 0.50 -14.75
C VAL A 46 15.95 -0.05 -16.15
N THR A 47 15.03 0.13 -17.10
CA THR A 47 15.24 -0.32 -18.48
C THR A 47 16.45 0.33 -19.10
N LYS A 48 16.63 1.63 -18.90
CA LYS A 48 17.76 2.42 -19.38
C LYS A 48 19.09 1.97 -18.75
N LEU A 49 19.13 1.86 -17.41
CA LEU A 49 20.35 1.48 -16.67
C LEU A 49 20.78 0.03 -16.88
N THR A 50 19.88 -0.82 -17.35
CA THR A 50 20.18 -2.23 -17.71
C THR A 50 20.36 -2.46 -19.21
N ASP A 51 20.56 -1.42 -20.00
CA ASP A 51 20.68 -1.49 -21.46
C ASP A 51 19.55 -2.29 -22.13
N GLY A 52 18.32 -2.15 -21.60
CA GLY A 52 17.14 -2.86 -22.08
C GLY A 52 17.08 -4.34 -21.73
N LYS A 53 17.99 -4.84 -20.90
CA LYS A 53 18.00 -6.24 -20.45
C LYS A 53 16.91 -6.54 -19.42
N VAL A 54 16.50 -5.54 -18.61
CA VAL A 54 15.35 -5.65 -17.72
C VAL A 54 14.26 -4.69 -18.18
N LYS A 55 13.07 -5.24 -18.47
CA LYS A 55 11.91 -4.46 -18.92
C LYS A 55 10.69 -4.81 -18.11
N PHE A 56 9.79 -3.83 -17.96
CA PHE A 56 8.53 -4.04 -17.26
C PHE A 56 7.35 -4.13 -18.25
N LYS A 57 6.38 -4.98 -17.90
CA LYS A 57 5.04 -4.96 -18.44
C LYS A 57 4.08 -4.69 -17.30
N ILE A 58 3.57 -3.46 -17.23
CA ILE A 58 2.70 -3.01 -16.15
C ILE A 58 1.24 -3.26 -16.53
N TYR A 59 0.47 -3.78 -15.58
CA TYR A 59 -0.96 -4.04 -15.64
C TYR A 59 -1.65 -3.19 -14.56
N PRO A 60 -2.17 -2.00 -14.90
CA PRO A 60 -2.81 -1.07 -13.97
C PRO A 60 -4.29 -1.40 -13.74
N SER A 61 -4.95 -0.58 -12.91
CA SER A 61 -6.41 -0.50 -12.80
C SER A 61 -7.10 -1.83 -12.51
N GLN A 62 -6.47 -2.68 -11.69
CA GLN A 62 -7.05 -3.95 -11.25
C GLN A 62 -7.34 -4.97 -12.39
N ILE A 63 -6.81 -4.78 -13.60
CA ILE A 63 -7.04 -5.72 -14.72
C ILE A 63 -6.50 -7.13 -14.47
N GLN A 64 -5.73 -7.31 -13.42
CA GLN A 64 -5.27 -8.63 -12.96
C GLN A 64 -6.08 -9.16 -11.77
N GLY A 65 -7.18 -8.50 -11.38
CA GLY A 65 -8.01 -8.81 -10.22
C GLY A 65 -7.58 -8.04 -8.97
N ASP A 66 -8.16 -8.40 -7.84
CA ASP A 66 -7.79 -7.86 -6.52
C ASP A 66 -6.42 -8.38 -6.07
N GLU A 67 -5.86 -7.80 -5.01
CA GLU A 67 -4.50 -8.10 -4.52
C GLU A 67 -4.28 -9.58 -4.20
N LYS A 68 -5.32 -10.27 -3.68
CA LYS A 68 -5.29 -11.73 -3.46
C LYS A 68 -5.14 -12.52 -4.76
N ASP A 69 -5.82 -12.11 -5.82
CA ASP A 69 -5.67 -12.71 -7.15
C ASP A 69 -4.29 -12.47 -7.73
N VAL A 70 -3.78 -11.24 -7.58
CA VAL A 70 -2.44 -10.85 -8.01
C VAL A 70 -1.39 -11.70 -7.29
N LEU A 71 -1.49 -11.84 -5.98
CA LEU A 71 -0.58 -12.66 -5.18
C LEU A 71 -0.59 -14.12 -5.63
N ARG A 72 -1.77 -14.71 -5.85
CA ARG A 72 -1.92 -16.05 -6.39
C ARG A 72 -1.24 -16.20 -7.75
N LYS A 73 -1.40 -15.22 -8.64
CA LYS A 73 -0.75 -15.21 -9.98
C LYS A 73 0.77 -15.08 -9.87
N ILE A 74 1.30 -14.35 -8.89
CA ILE A 74 2.75 -14.26 -8.64
C ILE A 74 3.28 -15.63 -8.16
N ARG A 75 2.60 -16.27 -7.21
CA ARG A 75 2.97 -17.62 -6.72
C ARG A 75 2.99 -18.67 -7.84
N LEU A 76 2.08 -18.56 -8.79
CA LEU A 76 2.03 -19.41 -10.00
C LEU A 76 3.03 -19.00 -11.09
N GLY A 77 3.76 -17.89 -10.94
CA GLY A 77 4.71 -17.37 -11.93
C GLY A 77 4.05 -16.73 -13.16
N GLN A 78 2.76 -16.44 -13.12
CA GLN A 78 2.04 -15.72 -14.18
C GLN A 78 2.34 -14.22 -14.14
N LEU A 79 2.51 -13.66 -12.94
CA LEU A 79 3.04 -12.33 -12.64
C LEU A 79 4.36 -12.47 -11.89
N HIS A 80 5.12 -11.38 -11.78
CA HIS A 80 6.44 -11.39 -11.16
C HIS A 80 6.57 -10.39 -10.02
N SER A 81 5.85 -9.29 -10.07
CA SER A 81 5.94 -8.16 -9.15
C SER A 81 4.59 -7.46 -9.04
N ALA A 82 4.37 -6.80 -7.94
CA ALA A 82 3.19 -5.95 -7.77
C ALA A 82 3.44 -4.82 -6.77
N GLY A 83 2.63 -3.75 -6.89
CA GLY A 83 2.37 -2.82 -5.80
C GLY A 83 1.19 -3.35 -5.00
N PHE A 84 1.42 -3.59 -3.71
CA PHE A 84 0.42 -4.05 -2.76
C PHE A 84 0.13 -2.96 -1.73
N THR A 85 -1.12 -2.90 -1.27
CA THR A 85 -1.50 -2.22 -0.03
C THR A 85 -1.29 -3.17 1.16
N GLY A 86 -1.58 -2.72 2.38
CA GLY A 86 -1.48 -3.57 3.56
C GLY A 86 -2.28 -4.86 3.47
N VAL A 87 -3.38 -4.90 2.71
CA VAL A 87 -4.17 -6.12 2.50
C VAL A 87 -3.32 -7.20 1.82
N GLY A 88 -2.73 -6.89 0.67
CA GLY A 88 -1.87 -7.83 -0.04
C GLY A 88 -0.56 -8.13 0.69
N LEU A 89 0.02 -7.15 1.38
CA LEU A 89 1.20 -7.33 2.21
C LEU A 89 0.92 -8.30 3.37
N GLY A 90 -0.23 -8.15 4.04
CA GLY A 90 -0.66 -8.98 5.16
C GLY A 90 -0.92 -10.45 4.76
N GLU A 91 -1.31 -10.71 3.51
CA GLU A 91 -1.44 -12.07 2.98
C GLU A 91 -0.09 -12.79 2.82
N ILE A 92 1.01 -12.03 2.78
CA ILE A 92 2.38 -12.54 2.70
C ILE A 92 3.02 -12.58 4.08
N LEU A 93 2.93 -11.46 4.80
CA LEU A 93 3.53 -11.22 6.11
C LEU A 93 2.51 -10.51 7.02
N PRO A 94 1.70 -11.24 7.80
CA PRO A 94 0.66 -10.64 8.65
C PRO A 94 1.18 -9.55 9.58
N GLU A 95 2.40 -9.68 10.11
CA GLU A 95 3.00 -8.73 11.05
C GLU A 95 3.15 -7.31 10.48
N VAL A 96 3.25 -7.16 9.15
CA VAL A 96 3.36 -5.83 8.52
C VAL A 96 2.14 -4.94 8.78
N ARG A 97 0.99 -5.55 9.10
CA ARG A 97 -0.26 -4.84 9.39
C ARG A 97 -0.19 -4.00 10.67
N ILE A 98 0.84 -4.17 11.48
CA ILE A 98 1.12 -3.27 12.61
C ILE A 98 1.33 -1.83 12.16
N MET A 99 1.79 -1.62 10.91
CA MET A 99 1.98 -0.30 10.32
C MET A 99 0.67 0.43 9.98
N GLU A 100 -0.48 -0.24 10.10
CA GLU A 100 -1.78 0.28 9.71
C GLU A 100 -2.80 0.29 10.86
N LEU A 101 -2.33 0.11 12.08
CA LEU A 101 -3.23 0.08 13.23
C LEU A 101 -4.04 1.38 13.33
N PRO A 102 -5.37 1.27 13.55
CA PRO A 102 -6.22 2.45 13.62
C PRO A 102 -5.79 3.40 14.72
N MET A 103 -5.76 4.70 14.40
CA MET A 103 -5.40 5.80 15.32
C MET A 103 -4.04 5.66 16.02
N LEU A 104 -3.13 4.86 15.46
CA LEU A 104 -1.78 4.68 16.00
C LEU A 104 -0.90 5.92 15.74
N TYR A 105 -0.92 6.42 14.50
CA TYR A 105 -0.10 7.53 14.05
C TYR A 105 -0.84 8.86 14.05
N ARG A 106 -0.14 9.93 14.40
CA ARG A 106 -0.64 11.31 14.41
C ARG A 106 -0.14 12.13 13.24
N SER A 107 0.95 11.70 12.60
CA SER A 107 1.57 12.41 11.48
C SER A 107 2.34 11.45 10.56
N TYR A 108 2.71 11.93 9.38
CA TYR A 108 3.55 11.17 8.45
C TYR A 108 4.98 10.97 8.97
N GLU A 109 5.50 11.89 9.80
CA GLU A 109 6.82 11.74 10.42
C GLU A 109 6.85 10.56 11.40
N GLU A 110 5.76 10.31 12.11
CA GLU A 110 5.62 9.13 12.97
C GLU A 110 5.58 7.85 12.14
N VAL A 111 4.88 7.85 11.01
CA VAL A 111 4.85 6.74 10.05
C VAL A 111 6.27 6.47 9.52
N ASP A 112 6.98 7.50 9.07
CA ASP A 112 8.32 7.38 8.51
C ASP A 112 9.32 6.87 9.55
N HIS A 113 9.21 7.32 10.80
CA HIS A 113 10.03 6.87 11.91
C HIS A 113 9.89 5.36 12.14
N VAL A 114 8.66 4.87 12.28
CA VAL A 114 8.40 3.43 12.50
C VAL A 114 8.71 2.60 11.25
N ALA A 115 8.39 3.11 10.05
CA ALA A 115 8.71 2.44 8.80
C ALA A 115 10.23 2.24 8.62
N SER A 116 11.03 3.24 9.00
CA SER A 116 12.49 3.14 8.99
C SER A 116 13.01 2.14 10.01
N LEU A 117 12.45 2.16 11.23
CA LEU A 117 12.83 1.24 12.31
C LEU A 117 12.61 -0.23 11.94
N LEU A 118 11.51 -0.53 11.23
CA LEU A 118 11.11 -1.91 10.92
C LEU A 118 11.54 -2.37 9.52
N TYR A 119 12.18 -1.50 8.72
CA TYR A 119 12.46 -1.81 7.30
C TYR A 119 13.28 -3.08 7.13
N ASP A 120 14.43 -3.18 7.78
CA ASP A 120 15.36 -4.29 7.58
C ASP A 120 14.77 -5.62 8.09
N GLU A 121 14.07 -5.59 9.22
CA GLU A 121 13.38 -6.76 9.77
C GLU A 121 12.29 -7.26 8.80
N PHE A 122 11.45 -6.37 8.30
CA PHE A 122 10.39 -6.76 7.36
C PHE A 122 10.96 -7.15 6.00
N ALA A 123 12.02 -6.51 5.52
CA ALA A 123 12.69 -6.90 4.29
C ALA A 123 13.20 -8.34 4.36
N GLN A 124 13.85 -8.72 5.47
CA GLN A 124 14.28 -10.09 5.71
C GLN A 124 13.10 -11.07 5.77
N LYS A 125 12.05 -10.74 6.54
CA LYS A 125 10.85 -11.58 6.65
C LYS A 125 10.12 -11.77 5.32
N PHE A 126 10.03 -10.73 4.48
CA PHE A 126 9.50 -10.87 3.13
C PHE A 126 10.36 -11.78 2.27
N GLU A 127 11.70 -11.69 2.39
CA GLU A 127 12.60 -12.57 1.65
C GLU A 127 12.42 -14.03 2.04
N GLU A 128 12.26 -14.34 3.33
CA GLU A 128 11.94 -15.68 3.85
C GLU A 128 10.60 -16.20 3.30
N LYS A 129 9.65 -15.31 3.02
CA LYS A 129 8.37 -15.62 2.36
C LYS A 129 8.45 -15.68 0.83
N GLY A 130 9.63 -15.50 0.25
CA GLY A 130 9.88 -15.59 -1.18
C GLY A 130 9.61 -14.31 -1.96
N PHE A 131 9.66 -13.16 -1.30
CA PHE A 131 9.50 -11.84 -1.89
C PHE A 131 10.64 -10.90 -1.52
N VAL A 132 11.06 -10.05 -2.46
CA VAL A 132 12.02 -8.97 -2.21
C VAL A 132 11.28 -7.65 -2.24
N ILE A 133 11.45 -6.83 -1.20
CA ILE A 133 10.88 -5.48 -1.15
C ILE A 133 11.75 -4.51 -1.95
N LEU A 134 11.14 -3.82 -2.91
CA LEU A 134 11.81 -2.78 -3.70
C LEU A 134 11.69 -1.40 -3.06
N GLY A 135 10.70 -1.20 -2.20
CA GLY A 135 10.51 -0.01 -1.38
C GLY A 135 9.11 0.09 -0.83
N TRP A 136 8.96 0.86 0.25
CA TRP A 136 7.66 1.27 0.77
C TRP A 136 6.96 2.18 -0.23
N ALA A 137 5.66 2.05 -0.32
CA ALA A 137 4.78 2.83 -1.21
C ALA A 137 3.53 3.26 -0.42
N ASP A 138 3.74 3.98 0.66
CA ASP A 138 2.71 4.52 1.54
C ASP A 138 1.60 5.21 0.73
N VAL A 139 0.35 4.91 1.05
CA VAL A 139 -0.83 5.45 0.36
C VAL A 139 -1.37 6.69 1.08
N GLY A 140 -1.14 6.78 2.38
CA GLY A 140 -1.50 7.92 3.22
C GLY A 140 -2.61 7.64 4.21
N PHE A 141 -3.01 8.67 4.96
CA PHE A 141 -4.06 8.57 5.95
C PHE A 141 -5.45 8.40 5.33
N ALA A 142 -6.16 7.37 5.77
CA ALA A 142 -7.54 7.09 5.38
C ALA A 142 -8.53 7.92 6.22
N TYR A 143 -9.55 8.43 5.53
CA TYR A 143 -10.70 9.13 6.11
C TYR A 143 -11.98 8.36 5.80
N VAL A 144 -13.02 8.55 6.61
CA VAL A 144 -14.37 8.07 6.27
C VAL A 144 -15.05 9.06 5.33
N TYR A 145 -15.58 8.52 4.24
CA TYR A 145 -16.42 9.24 3.29
C TYR A 145 -17.81 8.62 3.31
N ALA A 146 -18.86 9.44 3.38
CA ALA A 146 -20.23 8.95 3.51
C ALA A 146 -21.24 9.81 2.77
N GLN A 147 -22.45 9.24 2.55
CA GLN A 147 -23.58 9.98 2.00
C GLN A 147 -24.22 10.93 3.00
N LYS A 148 -24.03 10.66 4.31
CA LYS A 148 -24.51 11.48 5.44
C LYS A 148 -23.35 11.79 6.37
N PRO A 149 -23.41 12.89 7.14
CA PRO A 149 -22.40 13.20 8.14
C PRO A 149 -22.21 12.06 9.14
N ILE A 150 -20.94 11.78 9.48
CA ILE A 150 -20.54 10.84 10.52
C ILE A 150 -19.61 11.59 11.47
N THR A 151 -20.12 11.98 12.63
CA THR A 151 -19.39 12.73 13.67
C THR A 151 -19.29 11.98 14.99
N SER A 152 -19.93 10.80 15.06
CA SER A 152 -19.97 9.96 16.27
C SER A 152 -19.95 8.47 15.94
N LEU A 153 -19.63 7.62 16.92
CA LEU A 153 -19.75 6.17 16.79
C LEU A 153 -21.20 5.72 16.51
N ALA A 154 -22.19 6.42 17.07
CA ALA A 154 -23.59 6.08 16.84
C ALA A 154 -23.98 6.28 15.37
N GLU A 155 -23.53 7.35 14.74
CA GLU A 155 -23.75 7.61 13.32
C GLU A 155 -22.99 6.63 12.43
N LEU A 156 -21.73 6.27 12.81
CA LEU A 156 -20.95 5.28 12.09
C LEU A 156 -21.64 3.90 12.10
N ARG A 157 -22.21 3.48 13.24
CA ARG A 157 -22.98 2.23 13.37
C ARG A 157 -24.25 2.22 12.51
N GLY A 158 -24.83 3.38 12.29
CA GLY A 158 -26.05 3.54 11.49
C GLY A 158 -25.85 3.54 9.98
N THR A 159 -24.59 3.45 9.48
CA THR A 159 -24.29 3.51 8.05
C THR A 159 -23.94 2.14 7.48
N LYS A 160 -24.18 1.93 6.19
CA LYS A 160 -23.72 0.75 5.44
C LYS A 160 -22.26 0.96 5.04
N MET A 161 -21.36 0.62 5.96
CA MET A 161 -19.92 0.79 5.79
C MET A 161 -19.35 -0.33 4.92
N TRP A 162 -18.53 0.05 3.95
CA TRP A 162 -17.68 -0.91 3.24
C TRP A 162 -16.55 -1.44 4.11
N MET A 163 -16.22 -2.70 3.95
CA MET A 163 -15.00 -3.32 4.47
C MET A 163 -14.34 -4.12 3.36
N TRP A 164 -13.01 -4.06 3.27
CA TRP A 164 -12.30 -4.89 2.30
C TRP A 164 -12.45 -6.37 2.67
N GLU A 165 -12.95 -7.16 1.73
CA GLU A 165 -13.27 -8.59 1.95
C GLU A 165 -12.05 -9.38 2.42
N GLY A 166 -12.18 -10.05 3.57
CA GLY A 166 -11.16 -10.88 4.18
C GLY A 166 -9.95 -10.10 4.70
N ASP A 167 -10.11 -8.83 5.05
CA ASP A 167 -9.09 -8.07 5.78
C ASP A 167 -9.25 -8.22 7.29
N PRO A 168 -8.39 -8.99 7.99
CA PRO A 168 -8.53 -9.26 9.42
C PRO A 168 -8.34 -8.01 10.30
N LEU A 169 -7.57 -7.00 9.82
CA LEU A 169 -7.40 -5.74 10.53
C LEU A 169 -8.69 -4.92 10.49
N ALA A 170 -9.31 -4.80 9.31
CA ALA A 170 -10.59 -4.12 9.17
C ALA A 170 -11.70 -4.84 9.95
N GLU A 171 -11.75 -6.18 9.92
CA GLU A 171 -12.70 -6.97 10.70
C GLU A 171 -12.57 -6.69 12.20
N ALA A 172 -11.36 -6.73 12.76
CA ALA A 172 -11.13 -6.44 14.17
C ALA A 172 -11.49 -4.99 14.52
N THR A 173 -11.15 -4.03 13.65
CA THR A 173 -11.45 -2.62 13.83
C THR A 173 -12.96 -2.38 13.87
N PHE A 174 -13.71 -2.84 12.89
CA PHE A 174 -15.16 -2.65 12.83
C PHE A 174 -15.89 -3.41 13.93
N LYS A 175 -15.41 -4.59 14.32
CA LYS A 175 -15.91 -5.31 15.50
C LYS A 175 -15.71 -4.49 16.78
N ALA A 176 -14.54 -3.90 17.00
CA ALA A 176 -14.26 -3.07 18.16
C ALA A 176 -15.10 -1.78 18.20
N LEU A 177 -15.45 -1.23 17.03
CA LEU A 177 -16.35 -0.08 16.86
C LEU A 177 -17.83 -0.47 16.93
N ASP A 178 -18.17 -1.77 16.98
CA ASP A 178 -19.53 -2.31 16.93
C ASP A 178 -20.25 -1.88 15.62
N VAL A 179 -19.52 -1.90 14.48
CA VAL A 179 -20.03 -1.55 13.15
C VAL A 179 -20.23 -2.80 12.32
N SER A 180 -21.43 -2.98 11.78
CA SER A 180 -21.74 -4.05 10.82
C SER A 180 -21.31 -3.63 9.43
N ALA A 181 -20.05 -3.87 9.08
CA ALA A 181 -19.50 -3.53 7.77
C ALA A 181 -19.84 -4.59 6.73
N ILE A 182 -19.95 -4.17 5.46
CA ILE A 182 -20.26 -5.02 4.30
C ILE A 182 -18.97 -5.39 3.58
N PRO A 183 -18.56 -6.66 3.60
CA PRO A 183 -17.33 -7.10 2.94
C PRO A 183 -17.52 -7.15 1.42
N LEU A 184 -16.69 -6.40 0.69
CA LEU A 184 -16.67 -6.40 -0.78
C LEU A 184 -15.23 -6.29 -1.26
N SER A 185 -14.95 -6.85 -2.45
CA SER A 185 -13.68 -6.63 -3.13
C SER A 185 -13.54 -5.16 -3.55
N LEU A 186 -12.31 -4.68 -3.71
CA LEU A 186 -12.04 -3.32 -4.15
C LEU A 186 -12.71 -2.99 -5.50
N THR A 187 -12.82 -3.99 -6.38
CA THR A 187 -13.41 -3.86 -7.72
C THR A 187 -14.90 -3.56 -7.70
N ASP A 188 -15.61 -3.93 -6.63
CA ASP A 188 -17.06 -3.83 -6.53
C ASP A 188 -17.54 -2.56 -5.82
N VAL A 189 -16.63 -1.82 -5.17
CA VAL A 189 -16.98 -0.68 -4.31
C VAL A 189 -17.72 0.43 -5.06
N LEU A 190 -17.22 0.87 -6.22
CA LEU A 190 -17.87 1.95 -6.97
C LEU A 190 -19.30 1.58 -7.39
N THR A 191 -19.52 0.37 -7.89
CA THR A 191 -20.84 -0.13 -8.26
C THR A 191 -21.76 -0.24 -7.05
N SER A 192 -21.21 -0.68 -5.91
CA SER A 192 -21.97 -0.80 -4.65
C SER A 192 -22.36 0.56 -4.06
N LEU A 193 -21.51 1.59 -4.22
CA LEU A 193 -21.87 2.97 -3.91
C LEU A 193 -22.96 3.50 -4.85
N GLN A 194 -22.90 3.16 -6.15
CA GLN A 194 -23.89 3.59 -7.15
C GLN A 194 -25.28 3.00 -6.90
N THR A 195 -25.35 1.77 -6.40
CA THR A 195 -26.60 1.04 -6.11
C THR A 195 -27.08 1.24 -4.67
N ASN A 196 -26.35 2.01 -3.84
CA ASN A 196 -26.60 2.17 -2.40
C ASN A 196 -26.59 0.84 -1.61
N LEU A 197 -25.86 -0.17 -2.10
CA LEU A 197 -25.54 -1.36 -1.32
C LEU A 197 -24.67 -0.96 -0.12
N ILE A 198 -23.70 -0.06 -0.35
CA ILE A 198 -22.93 0.62 0.69
C ILE A 198 -23.16 2.14 0.60
N GLU A 199 -23.02 2.86 1.72
CA GLU A 199 -23.24 4.30 1.85
C GLU A 199 -21.99 5.04 2.34
N SER A 200 -21.00 4.31 2.81
CA SER A 200 -19.75 4.86 3.33
C SER A 200 -18.55 3.95 3.03
N VAL A 201 -17.40 4.58 2.90
CA VAL A 201 -16.11 3.95 2.61
C VAL A 201 -15.01 4.61 3.43
N TYR A 202 -13.89 3.93 3.59
CA TYR A 202 -12.66 4.48 4.18
C TYR A 202 -11.50 4.29 3.21
N VAL A 203 -10.76 5.35 2.96
CA VAL A 203 -9.64 5.34 2.01
C VAL A 203 -8.85 6.66 2.12
N PRO A 204 -7.58 6.74 1.71
CA PRO A 204 -6.90 8.02 1.55
C PRO A 204 -7.54 8.90 0.46
N PRO A 205 -7.36 10.23 0.51
CA PRO A 205 -8.02 11.16 -0.41
C PRO A 205 -7.71 10.91 -1.90
N LEU A 206 -6.45 10.70 -2.26
CA LEU A 206 -6.06 10.47 -3.65
C LEU A 206 -6.72 9.22 -4.27
N PRO A 207 -6.73 8.04 -3.63
CA PRO A 207 -7.52 6.89 -4.09
C PRO A 207 -9.02 7.18 -4.17
N CYS A 208 -9.61 7.91 -3.21
CA CYS A 208 -11.03 8.29 -3.26
C CYS A 208 -11.38 9.02 -4.57
N VAL A 209 -10.51 9.93 -5.01
CA VAL A 209 -10.67 10.66 -6.27
C VAL A 209 -10.36 9.75 -7.46
N SER A 210 -9.23 9.04 -7.45
CA SER A 210 -8.75 8.23 -8.58
C SER A 210 -9.69 7.06 -8.90
N LEU A 211 -10.34 6.46 -7.88
CA LEU A 211 -11.33 5.40 -8.01
C LEU A 211 -12.75 5.95 -8.22
N GLN A 212 -12.92 7.29 -8.31
CA GLN A 212 -14.19 7.98 -8.52
C GLN A 212 -15.22 7.79 -7.40
N TRP A 213 -14.83 7.33 -6.21
CA TRP A 213 -15.73 7.11 -5.07
C TRP A 213 -16.32 8.43 -4.57
N HIS A 214 -15.52 9.52 -4.60
CA HIS A 214 -15.96 10.87 -4.25
C HIS A 214 -17.22 11.33 -4.98
N THR A 215 -17.54 10.76 -6.16
CA THR A 215 -18.74 11.10 -6.92
C THR A 215 -20.03 10.56 -6.29
N ARG A 216 -19.94 9.68 -5.30
CA ARG A 216 -21.05 8.94 -4.69
C ARG A 216 -21.23 9.20 -3.19
N VAL A 217 -20.34 9.96 -2.58
CA VAL A 217 -20.37 10.37 -1.18
C VAL A 217 -20.48 11.89 -1.08
N LYS A 218 -20.85 12.44 0.07
CA LYS A 218 -21.13 13.87 0.25
C LYS A 218 -20.38 14.50 1.41
N THR A 219 -19.86 13.68 2.32
CA THR A 219 -19.21 14.14 3.54
C THR A 219 -17.90 13.42 3.75
N ILE A 220 -16.99 14.11 4.42
CA ILE A 220 -15.69 13.60 4.89
C ILE A 220 -15.67 13.79 6.40
N THR A 221 -15.47 12.72 7.15
CA THR A 221 -15.22 12.82 8.60
C THR A 221 -13.80 13.32 8.81
N ASN A 222 -13.64 14.49 9.43
CA ASN A 222 -12.34 15.13 9.69
C ASN A 222 -11.59 14.44 10.85
N LEU A 223 -11.32 13.15 10.67
CA LEU A 223 -10.58 12.32 11.59
C LEU A 223 -9.83 11.25 10.80
N PRO A 224 -8.49 11.34 10.68
CA PRO A 224 -7.72 10.27 10.05
C PRO A 224 -7.80 9.00 10.90
N LEU A 225 -8.24 7.90 10.30
CA LEU A 225 -8.46 6.63 11.00
C LEU A 225 -7.17 5.80 11.12
N ALA A 226 -6.44 5.66 10.02
CA ALA A 226 -5.25 4.84 9.95
C ALA A 226 -4.38 5.30 8.78
N ASN A 227 -3.07 5.07 8.87
CA ASN A 227 -2.22 5.20 7.69
C ASN A 227 -2.30 3.90 6.87
N VAL A 228 -2.57 4.02 5.58
CA VAL A 228 -2.59 2.87 4.67
C VAL A 228 -1.19 2.68 4.10
N MET A 229 -0.53 1.61 4.52
CA MET A 229 0.78 1.25 3.99
C MET A 229 0.66 0.59 2.62
N GLY A 230 1.74 0.66 1.88
CA GLY A 230 1.94 -0.10 0.67
C GLY A 230 3.41 -0.41 0.48
N ALA A 231 3.69 -1.36 -0.39
CA ALA A 231 5.04 -1.65 -0.84
C ALA A 231 5.04 -2.21 -2.26
N VAL A 232 6.15 -2.04 -2.95
CA VAL A 232 6.41 -2.72 -4.21
C VAL A 232 7.27 -3.96 -3.92
N LEU A 233 6.72 -5.12 -4.25
CA LEU A 233 7.37 -6.42 -4.08
C LEU A 233 7.65 -7.09 -5.42
N ILE A 234 8.75 -7.82 -5.49
CA ILE A 234 9.05 -8.75 -6.58
C ILE A 234 9.24 -10.16 -6.01
N SER A 235 8.74 -11.20 -6.70
CA SER A 235 9.03 -12.57 -6.28
C SER A 235 10.53 -12.83 -6.27
N LYS A 236 11.04 -13.43 -5.20
CA LYS A 236 12.45 -13.79 -5.06
C LYS A 236 12.90 -14.67 -6.24
N LYS A 237 12.06 -15.61 -6.66
CA LYS A 237 12.31 -16.47 -7.82
C LYS A 237 12.57 -15.69 -9.12
N GLN A 238 11.93 -14.53 -9.32
CA GLN A 238 12.18 -13.70 -10.49
C GLN A 238 13.38 -12.78 -10.27
N PHE A 239 13.56 -12.27 -9.07
CA PHE A 239 14.69 -11.43 -8.67
C PHE A 239 16.01 -12.16 -8.82
N ASP A 240 16.11 -13.41 -8.35
CA ASP A 240 17.30 -14.26 -8.41
C ASP A 240 17.73 -14.64 -9.84
N LYS A 241 16.89 -14.44 -10.85
CA LYS A 241 17.27 -14.62 -12.27
C LYS A 241 18.04 -13.44 -12.83
N LEU A 242 18.04 -12.31 -12.15
CA LEU A 242 18.76 -11.12 -12.56
C LEU A 242 20.23 -11.24 -12.18
N SER A 243 21.12 -10.63 -12.95
CA SER A 243 22.52 -10.50 -12.55
C SER A 243 22.64 -9.66 -11.27
N PRO A 244 23.70 -9.84 -10.46
CA PRO A 244 23.91 -9.03 -9.24
C PRO A 244 23.83 -7.52 -9.50
N ASP A 245 24.40 -7.04 -10.60
CA ASP A 245 24.34 -5.62 -10.98
C ASP A 245 22.90 -5.16 -11.23
N HIS A 246 22.10 -5.99 -11.94
CA HIS A 246 20.69 -5.66 -12.17
C HIS A 246 19.84 -5.74 -10.91
N GLN A 247 20.15 -6.66 -9.98
CA GLN A 247 19.52 -6.71 -8.66
C GLN A 247 19.79 -5.42 -7.88
N THR A 248 21.04 -4.97 -7.87
CA THR A 248 21.44 -3.70 -7.22
C THR A 248 20.68 -2.52 -7.82
N ILE A 249 20.63 -2.40 -9.16
CA ILE A 249 19.88 -1.34 -9.84
C ILE A 249 18.41 -1.35 -9.43
N LEU A 250 17.76 -2.53 -9.40
CA LEU A 250 16.36 -2.64 -9.00
C LEU A 250 16.13 -2.15 -7.56
N LEU A 251 17.00 -2.51 -6.63
CA LEU A 251 16.87 -2.14 -5.22
C LEU A 251 17.14 -0.65 -5.00
N GLU A 252 18.22 -0.11 -5.56
CA GLU A 252 18.58 1.30 -5.39
C GLU A 252 17.52 2.21 -6.01
N LYS A 253 17.16 1.94 -7.27
CA LYS A 253 16.12 2.71 -7.96
C LYS A 253 14.73 2.45 -7.37
N GLY A 254 14.48 1.25 -6.86
CA GLY A 254 13.25 0.94 -6.13
C GLY A 254 13.09 1.86 -4.92
N ARG A 255 14.10 1.97 -4.05
CA ARG A 255 14.09 2.86 -2.89
C ARG A 255 13.91 4.33 -3.29
N GLU A 256 14.65 4.80 -4.31
CA GLU A 256 14.58 6.17 -4.80
C GLU A 256 13.18 6.53 -5.31
N TYR A 257 12.65 5.72 -6.23
CA TYR A 257 11.37 6.02 -6.87
C TYR A 257 10.17 5.77 -5.95
N MET A 258 10.24 4.78 -5.06
CA MET A 258 9.18 4.58 -4.07
C MET A 258 9.18 5.70 -3.03
N GLY A 259 10.34 6.23 -2.63
CA GLY A 259 10.41 7.46 -1.83
C GLY A 259 9.78 8.65 -2.53
N LYS A 260 10.06 8.86 -3.84
CA LYS A 260 9.39 9.87 -4.66
C LYS A 260 7.87 9.65 -4.75
N LEU A 261 7.44 8.38 -4.87
CA LEU A 261 6.03 8.02 -4.92
C LEU A 261 5.31 8.40 -3.63
N VAL A 262 5.89 8.10 -2.47
CA VAL A 262 5.36 8.46 -1.15
C VAL A 262 5.22 9.97 -1.03
N GLN A 263 6.27 10.74 -1.33
CA GLN A 263 6.23 12.20 -1.24
C GLN A 263 5.16 12.81 -2.15
N ASN A 264 5.13 12.40 -3.41
CA ASN A 264 4.14 12.88 -4.37
C ASN A 264 2.72 12.47 -3.97
N GLY A 265 2.55 11.24 -3.47
CA GLY A 265 1.27 10.72 -3.00
C GLY A 265 0.69 11.53 -1.84
N ARG A 266 1.53 11.91 -0.86
CA ARG A 266 1.13 12.75 0.28
C ARG A 266 0.68 14.14 -0.17
N VAL A 267 1.44 14.79 -1.06
CA VAL A 267 1.05 16.10 -1.65
C VAL A 267 -0.25 15.97 -2.44
N ASP A 268 -0.43 14.91 -3.19
CA ASP A 268 -1.64 14.71 -3.98
C ASP A 268 -2.84 14.26 -3.13
N ASN A 269 -2.62 13.66 -1.96
CA ASN A 269 -3.68 13.45 -0.97
C ASN A 269 -4.24 14.78 -0.46
N GLU A 270 -3.37 15.74 -0.10
CA GLU A 270 -3.79 17.09 0.33
C GLU A 270 -4.58 17.81 -0.77
N LYS A 271 -4.06 17.79 -2.01
CA LYS A 271 -4.76 18.39 -3.16
C LYS A 271 -6.11 17.70 -3.44
N SER A 272 -6.17 16.37 -3.30
CA SER A 272 -7.41 15.61 -3.52
C SER A 272 -8.45 15.92 -2.45
N LEU A 273 -8.02 16.09 -1.20
CA LEU A 273 -8.90 16.50 -0.11
C LEU A 273 -9.49 17.89 -0.40
N GLN A 274 -8.63 18.86 -0.77
CA GLN A 274 -9.06 20.22 -1.13
C GLN A 274 -10.01 20.20 -2.33
N LEU A 275 -9.68 19.44 -3.39
CA LEU A 275 -10.54 19.31 -4.58
C LEU A 275 -11.94 18.78 -4.22
N MET A 276 -12.03 17.81 -3.34
CA MET A 276 -13.34 17.28 -2.90
C MET A 276 -14.15 18.33 -2.13
N VAL A 277 -13.51 19.11 -1.25
CA VAL A 277 -14.15 20.21 -0.51
C VAL A 277 -14.60 21.32 -1.46
N ASP A 278 -13.75 21.76 -2.39
CA ASP A 278 -14.06 22.79 -3.38
C ASP A 278 -15.20 22.36 -4.32
N SER A 279 -15.35 21.04 -4.54
CA SER A 279 -16.46 20.46 -5.32
C SER A 279 -17.76 20.35 -4.52
N GLY A 280 -17.79 20.84 -3.27
CA GLY A 280 -18.99 20.92 -2.43
C GLY A 280 -19.17 19.76 -1.45
N MET A 281 -18.18 18.87 -1.31
CA MET A 281 -18.18 17.85 -0.26
C MET A 281 -17.96 18.52 1.11
N LYS A 282 -18.74 18.14 2.10
CA LYS A 282 -18.69 18.75 3.43
C LYS A 282 -17.69 17.99 4.31
N MET A 283 -16.67 18.68 4.80
CA MET A 283 -15.85 18.17 5.88
C MET A 283 -16.58 18.41 7.21
N VAL A 284 -16.69 17.37 8.05
CA VAL A 284 -17.40 17.40 9.34
C VAL A 284 -16.45 17.04 10.47
N ASP A 285 -16.38 17.90 11.47
CA ASP A 285 -15.53 17.68 12.63
C ASP A 285 -16.16 16.68 13.60
N VAL A 286 -15.33 15.86 14.24
CA VAL A 286 -15.72 14.94 15.27
C VAL A 286 -15.52 15.62 16.62
N PRO A 287 -16.53 15.66 17.52
CA PRO A 287 -16.37 16.19 18.88
C PRO A 287 -15.28 15.44 19.65
N GLU A 288 -14.56 16.14 20.52
CA GLU A 288 -13.45 15.57 21.29
C GLU A 288 -13.85 14.33 22.12
N ALA A 289 -15.05 14.35 22.70
CA ALA A 289 -15.58 13.21 23.42
C ALA A 289 -15.78 11.96 22.55
N ASP A 290 -16.16 12.15 21.28
CA ASP A 290 -16.29 11.06 20.31
C ASP A 290 -14.92 10.59 19.80
N ILE A 291 -13.94 11.49 19.63
CA ILE A 291 -12.55 11.10 19.30
C ILE A 291 -12.00 10.14 20.37
N ALA A 292 -12.22 10.44 21.65
CA ALA A 292 -11.80 9.54 22.74
C ALA A 292 -12.47 8.15 22.65
N ALA A 293 -13.74 8.10 22.26
CA ALA A 293 -14.44 6.83 22.04
C ALA A 293 -13.87 6.03 20.85
N PHE A 294 -13.53 6.70 19.74
CA PHE A 294 -12.83 6.07 18.62
C PHE A 294 -11.45 5.54 19.01
N GLN A 295 -10.68 6.30 19.79
CA GLN A 295 -9.36 5.89 20.30
C GLN A 295 -9.44 4.66 21.21
N ALA A 296 -10.43 4.63 22.11
CA ALA A 296 -10.64 3.48 22.99
C ALA A 296 -10.99 2.21 22.19
N ALA A 297 -11.85 2.34 21.18
CA ALA A 297 -12.17 1.22 20.29
C ALA A 297 -10.96 0.77 19.45
N ALA A 298 -10.17 1.70 18.93
CA ALA A 298 -8.93 1.40 18.23
C ALA A 298 -7.95 0.62 19.12
N THR A 299 -7.75 1.05 20.36
CA THR A 299 -6.90 0.34 21.33
C THR A 299 -7.39 -1.09 21.61
N ASN A 300 -8.69 -1.32 21.64
CA ASN A 300 -9.24 -2.67 21.75
C ASN A 300 -8.97 -3.52 20.51
N ALA A 301 -9.09 -2.92 19.30
CA ALA A 301 -8.73 -3.60 18.07
C ALA A 301 -7.25 -4.00 18.04
N HIS A 302 -6.32 -3.13 18.51
CA HIS A 302 -4.90 -3.46 18.60
C HIS A 302 -4.66 -4.72 19.43
N LYS A 303 -5.33 -4.85 20.58
CA LYS A 303 -5.20 -6.02 21.47
C LYS A 303 -5.80 -7.29 20.86
N ASP A 304 -6.95 -7.19 20.19
CA ASP A 304 -7.62 -8.32 19.51
C ASP A 304 -6.76 -8.91 18.36
N LEU A 305 -5.82 -8.12 17.82
CA LEU A 305 -4.95 -8.51 16.73
C LEU A 305 -3.63 -9.14 17.18
N VAL A 306 -3.29 -9.02 18.47
CA VAL A 306 -2.13 -9.72 19.04
C VAL A 306 -2.30 -11.22 18.87
N ASP A 307 -1.23 -11.92 18.52
CA ASP A 307 -1.14 -13.34 18.18
C ASP A 307 -2.00 -13.79 16.96
N ARG A 308 -2.78 -12.87 16.37
CA ARG A 308 -3.49 -13.08 15.11
C ARG A 308 -2.70 -12.54 13.91
N LEU A 309 -2.18 -11.32 14.02
CA LEU A 309 -1.39 -10.66 12.97
C LEU A 309 0.06 -10.44 13.40
N TYR A 310 0.30 -10.08 14.64
CA TYR A 310 1.62 -9.73 15.16
C TYR A 310 1.76 -10.14 16.64
N PRO A 311 2.98 -10.41 17.12
CA PRO A 311 3.22 -10.70 18.55
C PRO A 311 3.12 -9.42 19.40
N GLN A 312 2.80 -9.58 20.69
CA GLN A 312 2.73 -8.47 21.66
C GLN A 312 4.04 -7.66 21.69
N GLU A 313 5.19 -8.33 21.63
CA GLU A 313 6.51 -7.68 21.64
C GLU A 313 6.68 -6.65 20.51
N LEU A 314 6.16 -6.95 19.31
CA LEU A 314 6.22 -6.01 18.18
C LEU A 314 5.33 -4.79 18.44
N LEU A 315 4.14 -4.99 19.00
CA LEU A 315 3.25 -3.88 19.39
C LEU A 315 3.89 -2.99 20.45
N ASP A 316 4.51 -3.59 21.47
CA ASP A 316 5.19 -2.85 22.53
C ASP A 316 6.38 -2.05 21.99
N ARG A 317 7.18 -2.63 21.10
CA ARG A 317 8.29 -1.92 20.42
C ARG A 317 7.80 -0.71 19.63
N VAL A 318 6.74 -0.87 18.85
CA VAL A 318 6.17 0.25 18.06
C VAL A 318 5.63 1.35 18.97
N ASN A 319 4.90 0.99 20.02
CA ASN A 319 4.38 1.96 20.98
C ASN A 319 5.52 2.72 21.69
N THR A 320 6.54 2.01 22.15
CA THR A 320 7.72 2.62 22.80
C THR A 320 8.43 3.58 21.85
N ALA A 321 8.68 3.17 20.59
CA ALA A 321 9.32 4.02 19.61
C ALA A 321 8.52 5.31 19.32
N LEU A 322 7.18 5.20 19.26
CA LEU A 322 6.32 6.36 19.09
C LEU A 322 6.30 7.28 20.31
N GLU A 323 6.29 6.73 21.52
CA GLU A 323 6.36 7.52 22.76
C GLU A 323 7.69 8.28 22.86
N GLU A 324 8.81 7.62 22.61
CA GLU A 324 10.14 8.24 22.57
C GLU A 324 10.22 9.36 21.52
N TYR A 325 9.74 9.11 20.31
CA TYR A 325 9.70 10.11 19.25
C TYR A 325 8.85 11.35 19.61
N ARG A 326 7.66 11.14 20.22
CA ARG A 326 6.76 12.20 20.67
C ARG A 326 7.38 13.04 21.77
N ASN A 327 8.04 12.39 22.74
CA ASN A 327 8.72 13.07 23.84
C ASN A 327 9.87 13.94 23.34
N GLN A 328 10.71 13.43 22.44
CA GLN A 328 11.80 14.21 21.82
C GLN A 328 11.30 15.44 21.04
N LYS A 329 10.12 15.33 20.38
CA LYS A 329 9.53 16.49 19.68
C LYS A 329 8.86 17.49 20.61
N ALA A 330 8.41 17.09 21.79
CA ALA A 330 7.82 18.00 22.78
C ALA A 330 8.87 18.83 23.55
N GLU A 331 10.12 18.34 23.58
CA GLU A 331 11.26 19.02 24.24
C GLU A 331 11.98 20.02 23.31
N ASN A 332 11.73 19.98 21.98
CA ASN A 332 12.30 20.87 20.99
C ASN A 332 11.28 21.90 20.48
#